data_9a7800782115e067322abcdeb7cd5acb
#
_entry.id   9a7800782115e067322abcdeb7cd5acb
#
_cell.length_a   1.000
_cell.length_b   1.000
_cell.length_c   1.000
_cell.angle_alpha   90.00
_cell.angle_beta   90.00
_cell.angle_gamma   90.00
#
_symmetry.space_group_name_H-M   'P 1'
#
loop_
_entity.id
_entity.type
_entity.pdbx_description
1 polymer ?
#
loop_
_entity_poly.entity_id
_entity_poly.type
_entity_poly.pdbx_seq_one_letter_code
_entity_poly.pdbx_strand_id
1 'polypeptide(L)'
;MDTLLIVGIIIAAIAVIILLAFIGKFFSLWLQALFSRANVSIFQLIGMRLRKVPPQVIVEARILSCKAGLPVDTNLLEAHYLSRGNVLRVIQALIAANKANIKLDFKEAAAIDLAGRNVLEAVQMSVNPKVITTPKVSAVAL
;
A
#
# COMPACT_ATOMS: atom_id res chain seq x y z
N MET A 1 -39.73 8.08 -35.66
CA MET A 1 -39.22 6.82 -35.04
C MET A 1 -37.71 6.73 -35.10
N ASP A 2 -37.09 7.23 -36.15
CA ASP A 2 -35.63 7.07 -36.38
C ASP A 2 -34.75 7.88 -35.43
N THR A 3 -35.17 9.07 -35.01
CA THR A 3 -34.41 9.89 -34.04
C THR A 3 -34.31 9.27 -32.65
N LEU A 4 -35.39 8.62 -32.20
CA LEU A 4 -35.37 7.90 -30.91
C LEU A 4 -34.48 6.66 -30.96
N LEU A 5 -34.44 5.95 -32.07
CA LEU A 5 -33.55 4.81 -32.29
C LEU A 5 -32.08 5.25 -32.32
N ILE A 6 -31.77 6.36 -33.00
CA ILE A 6 -30.42 6.92 -33.08
C ILE A 6 -29.93 7.35 -31.65
N VAL A 7 -30.77 8.05 -30.91
CA VAL A 7 -30.45 8.44 -29.52
C VAL A 7 -30.23 7.21 -28.63
N GLY A 8 -31.06 6.18 -28.77
CA GLY A 8 -30.88 4.93 -28.02
C GLY A 8 -29.57 4.22 -28.34
N ILE A 9 -29.16 4.16 -29.60
CA ILE A 9 -27.89 3.57 -30.03
C ILE A 9 -26.70 4.37 -29.47
N ILE A 10 -26.77 5.70 -29.49
CA ILE A 10 -25.71 6.56 -28.96
C ILE A 10 -25.54 6.34 -27.46
N ILE A 11 -26.63 6.28 -26.69
CA ILE A 11 -26.61 6.03 -25.25
C ILE A 11 -26.01 4.65 -24.95
N ALA A 12 -26.43 3.63 -25.70
CA ALA A 12 -25.91 2.27 -25.56
C ALA A 12 -24.39 2.20 -25.86
N ALA A 13 -23.94 2.90 -26.93
CA ALA A 13 -22.52 2.96 -27.28
C ALA A 13 -21.69 3.64 -26.19
N ILE A 14 -22.17 4.75 -25.63
CA ILE A 14 -21.50 5.45 -24.52
C ILE A 14 -21.43 4.55 -23.28
N ALA A 15 -22.50 3.86 -22.95
CA ALA A 15 -22.55 2.94 -21.81
C ALA A 15 -21.51 1.79 -21.96
N VAL A 16 -21.41 1.22 -23.16
CA VAL A 16 -20.41 0.18 -23.48
C VAL A 16 -18.98 0.72 -23.37
N ILE A 17 -18.72 1.91 -23.87
CA ILE A 17 -17.38 2.53 -23.75
C ILE A 17 -16.99 2.76 -22.29
N ILE A 18 -17.90 3.27 -21.48
CA ILE A 18 -17.68 3.47 -20.03
C ILE A 18 -17.41 2.13 -19.34
N LEU A 19 -18.19 1.11 -19.68
CA LEU A 19 -18.01 -0.23 -19.12
C LEU A 19 -16.65 -0.82 -19.49
N LEU A 20 -16.24 -0.72 -20.75
CA LEU A 20 -14.94 -1.19 -21.22
C LEU A 20 -13.77 -0.43 -20.57
N ALA A 21 -13.89 0.87 -20.38
CA ALA A 21 -12.87 1.67 -19.69
C ALA A 21 -12.76 1.29 -18.21
N PHE A 22 -13.87 0.96 -17.57
CA PHE A 22 -13.89 0.49 -16.19
C PHE A 22 -13.22 -0.88 -16.04
N ILE A 23 -13.59 -1.82 -16.91
CA ILE A 23 -13.00 -3.17 -16.94
C ILE A 23 -11.49 -3.09 -17.24
N GLY A 24 -11.08 -2.25 -18.18
CA GLY A 24 -9.67 -2.09 -18.57
C GLY A 24 -8.76 -1.66 -17.40
N LYS A 25 -9.22 -0.74 -16.55
CA LYS A 25 -8.47 -0.32 -15.35
C LYS A 25 -8.29 -1.46 -14.33
N PHE A 26 -9.33 -2.24 -14.08
CA PHE A 26 -9.26 -3.38 -13.16
C PHE A 26 -8.44 -4.52 -13.75
N PHE A 27 -8.55 -4.76 -15.04
CA PHE A 27 -7.78 -5.79 -15.74
C PHE A 27 -6.29 -5.51 -15.71
N SER A 28 -5.87 -4.27 -15.93
CA SER A 28 -4.46 -3.86 -15.85
C SER A 28 -3.87 -4.10 -14.45
N LEU A 29 -4.60 -3.73 -13.40
CA LEU A 29 -4.20 -3.97 -12.02
C LEU A 29 -4.10 -5.47 -11.68
N TRP A 30 -5.08 -6.23 -12.11
CA TRP A 30 -5.08 -7.68 -11.91
C TRP A 30 -3.92 -8.35 -12.65
N LEU A 31 -3.65 -7.93 -13.88
CA LEU A 31 -2.54 -8.44 -14.67
C LEU A 31 -1.18 -8.14 -14.00
N GLN A 32 -0.99 -6.92 -13.47
CA GLN A 32 0.21 -6.57 -12.70
C GLN A 32 0.36 -7.43 -11.45
N ALA A 33 -0.72 -7.68 -10.71
CA ALA A 33 -0.72 -8.55 -9.55
C ALA A 33 -0.38 -9.99 -9.91
N LEU A 34 -0.91 -10.49 -11.02
CA LEU A 34 -0.65 -11.84 -11.51
C LEU A 34 0.82 -12.06 -11.88
N PHE A 35 1.42 -11.16 -12.67
CA PHE A 35 2.82 -11.24 -13.06
C PHE A 35 3.79 -11.06 -11.89
N SER A 36 3.37 -10.36 -10.84
CA SER A 36 4.20 -10.11 -9.64
C SER A 36 4.06 -11.20 -8.57
N ARG A 37 3.38 -12.32 -8.84
CA ARG A 37 3.05 -13.39 -7.86
C ARG A 37 2.31 -12.88 -6.62
N ALA A 38 1.62 -11.78 -6.74
CA ALA A 38 0.92 -11.15 -5.61
C ALA A 38 -0.39 -11.86 -5.24
N ASN A 39 -0.87 -12.81 -6.06
CA ASN A 39 -2.05 -13.66 -5.86
C ASN A 39 -3.27 -12.89 -5.31
N VAL A 40 -3.66 -11.79 -5.96
CA VAL A 40 -4.86 -11.03 -5.60
C VAL A 40 -6.01 -11.45 -6.51
N SER A 41 -7.11 -11.91 -5.92
CA SER A 41 -8.31 -12.29 -6.67
C SER A 41 -9.09 -11.07 -7.16
N ILE A 42 -9.72 -11.18 -8.34
CA ILE A 42 -10.62 -10.14 -8.86
C ILE A 42 -11.76 -9.86 -7.87
N PHE A 43 -12.28 -10.89 -7.21
CA PHE A 43 -13.31 -10.73 -6.18
C PHE A 43 -12.84 -9.92 -4.97
N GLN A 44 -11.58 -10.06 -4.57
CA GLN A 44 -10.98 -9.22 -3.54
C GLN A 44 -10.90 -7.76 -3.96
N LEU A 45 -10.52 -7.46 -5.21
CA LEU A 45 -10.49 -6.10 -5.74
C LEU A 45 -11.86 -5.43 -5.72
N ILE A 46 -12.90 -6.17 -6.11
CA ILE A 46 -14.29 -5.71 -6.05
C ILE A 46 -14.71 -5.47 -4.59
N GLY A 47 -14.41 -6.41 -3.69
CA GLY A 47 -14.70 -6.30 -2.27
C GLY A 47 -14.02 -5.07 -1.62
N MET A 48 -12.75 -4.80 -1.94
CA MET A 48 -12.03 -3.61 -1.48
C MET A 48 -12.74 -2.33 -1.94
N ARG A 49 -13.19 -2.29 -3.19
CA ARG A 49 -13.90 -1.14 -3.73
C ARG A 49 -15.21 -0.86 -3.00
N LEU A 50 -15.98 -1.91 -2.66
CA LEU A 50 -17.21 -1.81 -1.87
C LEU A 50 -16.95 -1.28 -0.45
N ARG A 51 -15.82 -1.63 0.16
CA ARG A 51 -15.37 -1.15 1.48
C ARG A 51 -14.68 0.22 1.43
N LYS A 52 -14.68 0.89 0.29
CA LYS A 52 -14.02 2.18 0.06
C LYS A 52 -12.49 2.14 0.25
N VAL A 53 -11.89 0.96 0.09
CA VAL A 53 -10.44 0.78 0.05
C VAL A 53 -9.97 0.91 -1.39
N PRO A 54 -9.00 1.77 -1.71
CA PRO A 54 -8.48 1.88 -3.07
C PRO A 54 -7.63 0.63 -3.40
N PRO A 55 -8.08 -0.22 -4.35
CA PRO A 55 -7.37 -1.46 -4.66
C PRO A 55 -5.93 -1.22 -5.13
N GLN A 56 -5.69 -0.08 -5.78
CA GLN A 56 -4.38 0.29 -6.31
C GLN A 56 -3.31 0.33 -5.22
N VAL A 57 -3.58 0.97 -4.08
CA VAL A 57 -2.65 1.09 -2.95
C VAL A 57 -2.32 -0.27 -2.35
N ILE A 58 -3.34 -1.12 -2.19
CA ILE A 58 -3.16 -2.46 -1.60
C ILE A 58 -2.40 -3.38 -2.56
N VAL A 59 -2.74 -3.37 -3.85
CA VAL A 59 -2.07 -4.17 -4.87
C VAL A 59 -0.62 -3.74 -5.03
N GLU A 60 -0.34 -2.44 -5.08
CA GLU A 60 1.02 -1.90 -5.14
C GLU A 60 1.85 -2.33 -3.93
N ALA A 61 1.33 -2.16 -2.73
CA ALA A 61 1.97 -2.61 -1.49
C ALA A 61 2.24 -4.12 -1.50
N ARG A 62 1.29 -4.92 -1.98
CA ARG A 62 1.43 -6.37 -2.10
C ARG A 62 2.51 -6.75 -3.12
N ILE A 63 2.55 -6.08 -4.27
CA ILE A 63 3.58 -6.29 -5.30
C ILE A 63 4.97 -5.96 -4.74
N LEU A 64 5.12 -4.82 -4.05
CA LEU A 64 6.39 -4.41 -3.44
C LEU A 64 6.86 -5.41 -2.39
N SER A 65 5.96 -5.86 -1.51
CA SER A 65 6.29 -6.86 -0.48
C SER A 65 6.71 -8.21 -1.08
N CYS A 66 6.01 -8.69 -2.10
CA CYS A 66 6.34 -9.93 -2.79
C CYS A 66 7.68 -9.85 -3.52
N LYS A 67 7.97 -8.73 -4.21
CA LYS A 67 9.27 -8.50 -4.88
C LYS A 67 10.43 -8.46 -3.90
N ALA A 68 10.20 -8.00 -2.69
CA ALA A 68 11.20 -7.97 -1.62
C ALA A 68 11.35 -9.32 -0.88
N GLY A 69 10.57 -10.34 -1.24
CA GLY A 69 10.57 -11.63 -0.57
C GLY A 69 9.87 -11.63 0.80
N LEU A 70 9.06 -10.61 1.07
CA LEU A 70 8.31 -10.42 2.32
C LEU A 70 6.80 -10.46 2.02
N PRO A 71 6.20 -11.63 1.77
CA PRO A 71 4.79 -11.69 1.40
C PRO A 71 3.90 -11.35 2.61
N VAL A 72 3.37 -10.12 2.62
CA VAL A 72 2.39 -9.66 3.61
C VAL A 72 0.98 -9.97 3.11
N ASP A 73 0.11 -10.52 3.96
CA ASP A 73 -1.25 -10.86 3.57
C ASP A 73 -2.06 -9.60 3.18
N THR A 74 -2.83 -9.72 2.11
CA THR A 74 -3.70 -8.65 1.58
C THR A 74 -4.70 -8.15 2.62
N ASN A 75 -5.24 -9.05 3.45
CA ASN A 75 -6.18 -8.69 4.51
C ASN A 75 -5.54 -7.82 5.59
N LEU A 76 -4.26 -8.05 5.92
CA LEU A 76 -3.52 -7.21 6.86
C LEU A 76 -3.28 -5.80 6.32
N LEU A 77 -2.93 -5.71 5.02
CA LEU A 77 -2.77 -4.42 4.34
C LEU A 77 -4.07 -3.63 4.32
N GLU A 78 -5.18 -4.31 4.02
CA GLU A 78 -6.50 -3.69 4.00
C GLU A 78 -6.95 -3.22 5.39
N ALA A 79 -6.77 -4.06 6.43
CA ALA A 79 -7.08 -3.71 7.81
C ALA A 79 -6.27 -2.48 8.27
N HIS A 80 -4.98 -2.43 7.92
CA HIS A 80 -4.12 -1.29 8.24
C HIS A 80 -4.60 0.00 7.53
N TYR A 81 -4.99 -0.10 6.25
CA TYR A 81 -5.56 1.02 5.51
C TYR A 81 -6.85 1.53 6.15
N LEU A 82 -7.77 0.62 6.53
CA LEU A 82 -9.03 0.97 7.19
C LEU A 82 -8.82 1.62 8.56
N SER A 83 -7.73 1.27 9.24
CA SER A 83 -7.29 1.91 10.48
C SER A 83 -6.61 3.27 10.26
N ARG A 84 -6.64 3.82 9.04
CA ARG A 84 -6.00 5.07 8.61
C ARG A 84 -4.47 5.05 8.67
N GLY A 85 -3.87 3.88 8.63
CA GLY A 85 -2.42 3.71 8.50
C GLY A 85 -1.93 3.94 7.07
N ASN A 86 -0.64 4.23 6.95
CA ASN A 86 0.02 4.39 5.66
C ASN A 86 0.65 3.07 5.21
N VAL A 87 -0.10 2.29 4.41
CA VAL A 87 0.29 0.94 3.98
C VAL A 87 1.62 0.93 3.22
N LEU A 88 1.82 1.86 2.28
CA LEU A 88 3.04 1.91 1.48
C LEU A 88 4.26 2.23 2.34
N ARG A 89 4.14 3.17 3.27
CA ARG A 89 5.22 3.54 4.21
C ARG A 89 5.63 2.37 5.09
N VAL A 90 4.67 1.60 5.60
CA VAL A 90 4.93 0.40 6.41
C VAL A 90 5.67 -0.65 5.58
N ILE A 91 5.23 -0.92 4.35
CA ILE A 91 5.91 -1.88 3.47
C ILE A 91 7.32 -1.42 3.12
N GLN A 92 7.55 -0.13 2.84
CA GLN A 92 8.87 0.41 2.58
C GLN A 92 9.79 0.28 3.81
N ALA A 93 9.26 0.51 5.01
CA ALA A 93 9.99 0.33 6.26
C ALA A 93 10.38 -1.14 6.50
N LEU A 94 9.48 -2.09 6.23
CA LEU A 94 9.76 -3.52 6.31
C LEU A 94 10.86 -3.94 5.32
N ILE A 95 10.82 -3.43 4.09
CA ILE A 95 11.84 -3.69 3.08
C ILE A 95 13.20 -3.13 3.52
N ALA A 96 13.21 -1.92 4.06
CA ALA A 96 14.42 -1.30 4.60
C ALA A 96 15.00 -2.08 5.79
N ALA A 97 14.14 -2.49 6.73
CA ALA A 97 14.52 -3.32 7.87
C ALA A 97 15.11 -4.65 7.44
N ASN A 98 14.47 -5.34 6.48
CA ASN A 98 14.97 -6.61 5.96
C ASN A 98 16.34 -6.45 5.29
N LYS A 99 16.55 -5.40 4.49
CA LYS A 99 17.86 -5.10 3.87
C LYS A 99 18.95 -4.80 4.90
N ALA A 100 18.57 -4.26 6.03
CA ALA A 100 19.48 -3.95 7.15
C ALA A 100 19.64 -5.12 8.14
N ASN A 101 19.05 -6.29 7.87
CA ASN A 101 18.99 -7.45 8.77
C ASN A 101 18.34 -7.14 10.13
N ILE A 102 17.44 -6.15 10.17
CA ILE A 102 16.64 -5.83 11.35
C ILE A 102 15.37 -6.68 11.32
N LYS A 103 15.12 -7.43 12.39
CA LYS A 103 13.87 -8.20 12.53
C LYS A 103 12.75 -7.22 12.89
N LEU A 104 11.85 -6.98 11.94
CA LEU A 104 10.66 -6.15 12.11
C LEU A 104 9.49 -6.88 11.50
N ASP A 105 8.47 -7.19 12.31
CA ASP A 105 7.23 -7.80 11.82
C ASP A 105 6.26 -6.73 11.33
N PHE A 106 5.34 -7.13 10.42
CA PHE A 106 4.31 -6.23 9.90
C PHE A 106 3.43 -5.64 11.01
N LYS A 107 3.07 -6.44 12.01
CA LYS A 107 2.23 -5.98 13.13
C LYS A 107 2.91 -4.90 13.96
N GLU A 108 4.20 -5.05 14.22
CA GLU A 108 5.01 -4.06 14.94
C GLU A 108 5.14 -2.76 14.14
N ALA A 109 5.47 -2.88 12.86
CA ALA A 109 5.57 -1.73 11.98
C ALA A 109 4.23 -1.00 11.84
N ALA A 110 3.13 -1.72 11.72
CA ALA A 110 1.78 -1.17 11.66
C ALA A 110 1.40 -0.46 12.96
N ALA A 111 1.75 -1.02 14.13
CA ALA A 111 1.49 -0.39 15.43
C ALA A 111 2.26 0.93 15.57
N ILE A 112 3.52 0.99 15.14
CA ILE A 112 4.33 2.21 15.17
C ILE A 112 3.71 3.28 14.24
N ASP A 113 3.26 2.89 13.04
CA ASP A 113 2.62 3.80 12.09
C ASP A 113 1.31 4.37 12.63
N LEU A 114 0.46 3.51 13.23
CA LEU A 114 -0.80 3.93 13.84
C LEU A 114 -0.60 4.81 15.10
N ALA A 115 0.53 4.68 15.78
CA ALA A 115 0.93 5.58 16.85
C ALA A 115 1.41 6.96 16.34
N GLY A 116 1.32 7.21 15.04
CA GLY A 116 1.71 8.48 14.41
C GLY A 116 3.21 8.66 14.21
N ARG A 117 4.02 7.61 14.41
CA ARG A 117 5.48 7.64 14.20
C ARG A 117 5.85 7.20 12.79
N ASN A 118 6.92 7.76 12.27
CA ASN A 118 7.45 7.37 10.97
C ASN A 118 8.31 6.10 11.12
N VAL A 119 7.73 4.95 10.73
CA VAL A 119 8.40 3.65 10.83
C VAL A 119 9.68 3.60 10.00
N LEU A 120 9.66 4.18 8.80
CA LEU A 120 10.81 4.20 7.90
C LEU A 120 11.98 4.99 8.51
N GLU A 121 11.69 6.13 9.13
CA GLU A 121 12.68 6.95 9.83
C GLU A 121 13.25 6.22 11.05
N ALA A 122 12.41 5.52 11.82
CA ALA A 122 12.85 4.72 12.95
C ALA A 122 13.84 3.62 12.52
N VAL A 123 13.56 2.93 11.41
CA VAL A 123 14.45 1.92 10.82
C VAL A 123 15.76 2.56 10.35
N GLN A 124 15.69 3.69 9.65
CA GLN A 124 16.88 4.41 9.17
C GLN A 124 17.77 4.90 10.31
N MET A 125 17.19 5.38 11.41
CA MET A 125 17.94 5.76 12.62
C MET A 125 18.61 4.56 13.28
N SER A 126 17.99 3.39 13.24
CA SER A 126 18.58 2.16 13.78
C SER A 126 19.78 1.67 12.96
N VAL A 127 19.79 1.96 11.64
CA VAL A 127 20.91 1.62 10.74
C VAL A 127 22.03 2.63 10.82
N ASN A 128 21.69 3.91 10.99
CA ASN A 128 22.63 5.02 11.01
C ASN A 128 22.38 5.90 12.24
N PRO A 129 22.81 5.45 13.45
CA PRO A 129 22.52 6.14 14.69
C PRO A 129 23.14 7.53 14.67
N LYS A 130 22.31 8.56 14.76
CA LYS A 130 22.76 9.94 14.90
C LYS A 130 23.31 10.13 16.32
N VAL A 131 24.63 10.18 16.44
CA VAL A 131 25.28 10.42 17.74
C VAL A 131 24.96 11.85 18.19
N ILE A 132 24.13 11.96 19.23
CA ILE A 132 23.89 13.23 19.91
C ILE A 132 25.08 13.41 20.89
N THR A 133 26.05 14.24 20.54
CA THR A 133 27.11 14.65 21.47
C THR A 133 26.48 15.54 22.52
N THR A 134 26.23 15.01 23.70
CA THR A 134 25.87 15.79 24.88
C THR A 134 27.11 16.68 25.23
N PRO A 135 26.93 18.00 25.32
CA PRO A 135 28.05 18.84 25.79
C PRO A 135 28.43 18.42 27.21
N LYS A 136 29.71 18.17 27.42
CA LYS A 136 30.22 17.86 28.76
C LYS A 136 29.93 19.05 29.66
N VAL A 137 29.01 18.90 30.59
CA VAL A 137 28.83 19.86 31.69
C VAL A 137 29.98 19.64 32.65
N SER A 138 31.02 20.49 32.55
CA SER A 138 32.05 20.56 33.56
C SER A 138 31.47 21.26 34.78
N ALA A 139 31.09 20.49 35.81
CA ALA A 139 30.81 21.04 37.12
C ALA A 139 32.11 21.55 37.71
N VAL A 140 32.30 22.85 37.78
CA VAL A 140 33.38 23.46 38.56
C VAL A 140 32.90 23.39 40.02
N ALA A 141 33.47 22.50 40.81
CA ALA A 141 33.32 22.52 42.27
C ALA A 141 34.19 23.69 42.79
N LEU A 142 33.52 24.61 43.46
CA LEU A 142 34.15 25.63 44.28
C LEU A 142 34.50 25.06 45.65
#